data_5d48c24b37c8e8124b37ad897facaa70
#
_entry.id   5d48c24b37c8e8124b37ad897facaa70
#
_cell.length_a   1.000
_cell.length_b   1.000
_cell.length_c   1.000
_cell.angle_alpha   90.00
_cell.angle_beta   90.00
_cell.angle_gamma   90.00
#
_symmetry.space_group_name_H-M   'P 1'
#
loop_
_entity.id
_entity.type
_entity.pdbx_description
1 polymer ?
#
loop_
_entity_poly.entity_id
_entity_poly.type
_entity_poly.pdbx_seq_one_letter_code
_entity_poly.pdbx_strand_id
1 'polypeptide(L)'
;MNDRSSNAALPFAGHRFLIGTDAAFRLDQDAHLINFAPETAPAPLCGELTHIRVHHREDLFRDRMARLAGARSVRVVPFRGEPYRFSRTGRVSWWRPETGSHLPKDHLYAKDATGRLHVVLHPGTGRGERYALRVIREVVLRCAEHRGWAVFHAAAAAVDDRGVLIAGSSGAGKTTVLTALAAHRRADLIGSDRVLVTETAARLVGVPITVRIAAGTLSGLTPRSGLPPHSVLPADFGTVRKAACTPHAFAHAFASRVQETAPLRLIVLPQLHDDEREVSIAFPRSAAARDALAAVCCTPNDEDWLRPWFADRTRPPAELARQAAGLMDAMVARGPVMTVTAGVHTPHLLERIAEAIARRLT
;
A
#
# COMPACT_ATOMS: atom_id res chain seq x y z
N MET A 1 9.43 32.15 -20.39
CA MET A 1 8.74 30.85 -20.36
C MET A 1 8.14 30.72 -18.96
N ASN A 2 6.80 30.85 -18.87
CA ASN A 2 6.11 30.74 -17.58
C ASN A 2 6.23 29.30 -17.06
N ASP A 3 6.97 29.14 -16.01
CA ASP A 3 7.10 27.88 -15.25
C ASP A 3 5.75 27.63 -14.52
N ARG A 4 4.80 27.01 -15.21
CA ARG A 4 3.52 26.58 -14.62
C ARG A 4 3.77 25.30 -13.82
N SER A 5 4.51 25.42 -12.73
CA SER A 5 4.60 24.32 -11.78
C SER A 5 3.25 24.16 -11.08
N SER A 6 2.62 23.02 -11.24
CA SER A 6 1.45 22.68 -10.44
C SER A 6 1.91 22.12 -9.09
N ASN A 7 1.35 22.63 -8.00
CA ASN A 7 1.57 22.11 -6.66
C ASN A 7 0.28 21.47 -6.16
N ALA A 8 0.35 20.24 -5.71
CA ALA A 8 -0.77 19.55 -5.07
C ALA A 8 -0.40 19.19 -3.62
N ALA A 9 -1.29 19.48 -2.69
CA ALA A 9 -1.19 19.01 -1.31
C ALA A 9 -2.00 17.73 -1.19
N LEU A 10 -1.33 16.63 -0.84
CA LEU A 10 -1.95 15.31 -0.73
C LEU A 10 -1.83 14.81 0.71
N PRO A 11 -2.93 14.62 1.44
CA PRO A 11 -2.94 13.79 2.62
C PRO A 11 -2.85 12.31 2.18
N PHE A 12 -2.05 11.53 2.87
CA PHE A 12 -1.83 10.13 2.53
C PHE A 12 -1.43 9.34 3.76
N ALA A 13 -2.25 8.39 4.16
CA ALA A 13 -1.98 7.52 5.30
C ALA A 13 -1.56 8.30 6.58
N GLY A 14 -2.26 9.37 6.88
CA GLY A 14 -2.01 10.21 8.06
C GLY A 14 -0.80 11.15 7.95
N HIS A 15 -0.21 11.28 6.77
CA HIS A 15 0.90 12.20 6.47
C HIS A 15 0.48 13.20 5.39
N ARG A 16 1.17 14.35 5.32
CA ARG A 16 0.91 15.38 4.30
C ARG A 16 2.08 15.49 3.34
N PHE A 17 1.80 15.43 2.05
CA PHE A 17 2.78 15.65 0.99
C PHE A 17 2.46 16.90 0.19
N LEU A 18 3.46 17.73 -0.06
CA LEU A 18 3.40 18.80 -1.04
C LEU A 18 4.19 18.36 -2.27
N ILE A 19 3.47 18.05 -3.35
CA ILE A 19 4.05 17.54 -4.59
C ILE A 19 4.05 18.64 -5.63
N GLY A 20 5.24 19.07 -6.03
CA GLY A 20 5.44 19.96 -7.16
C GLY A 20 5.83 19.17 -8.42
N THR A 21 5.20 19.48 -9.54
CA THR A 21 5.53 18.87 -10.85
C THR A 21 5.86 19.94 -11.86
N ASP A 22 6.67 19.64 -12.86
CA ASP A 22 6.79 20.48 -14.04
C ASP A 22 5.58 20.28 -14.98
N ALA A 23 5.45 21.18 -15.96
CA ALA A 23 4.27 21.24 -16.82
C ALA A 23 4.05 20.00 -17.71
N ALA A 24 5.05 19.14 -17.83
CA ALA A 24 5.01 17.95 -18.67
C ALA A 24 4.53 16.69 -17.93
N PHE A 25 4.47 16.75 -16.60
CA PHE A 25 4.12 15.59 -15.76
C PHE A 25 2.87 15.90 -14.94
N ARG A 26 1.84 15.07 -15.11
CA ARG A 26 0.56 15.22 -14.42
C ARG A 26 0.31 14.02 -13.52
N LEU A 27 0.43 14.22 -12.22
CA LEU A 27 0.09 13.22 -11.20
C LEU A 27 -1.40 12.90 -11.14
N ASP A 28 -2.24 13.83 -11.61
CA ASP A 28 -3.70 13.73 -11.61
C ASP A 28 -4.25 12.69 -12.61
N GLN A 29 -3.46 12.30 -13.61
CA GLN A 29 -3.85 11.24 -14.55
C GLN A 29 -3.55 9.83 -14.03
N ASP A 30 -2.74 9.74 -12.98
CA ASP A 30 -2.30 8.47 -12.41
C ASP A 30 -3.05 8.22 -11.12
N ALA A 31 -4.20 7.70 -11.28
CA ALA A 31 -5.28 7.40 -10.36
C ALA A 31 -4.92 6.80 -8.98
N HIS A 32 -3.66 6.47 -8.72
CA HIS A 32 -3.20 5.98 -7.41
C HIS A 32 -3.09 7.08 -6.35
N LEU A 33 -2.87 8.34 -6.76
CA LEU A 33 -2.72 9.48 -5.85
C LEU A 33 -4.01 10.31 -5.70
N ILE A 34 -4.98 10.13 -6.60
CA ILE A 34 -6.26 10.88 -6.62
C ILE A 34 -7.23 10.40 -5.51
N ASN A 35 -6.86 9.40 -4.74
CA ASN A 35 -7.74 8.77 -3.75
C ASN A 35 -8.09 9.67 -2.56
N PHE A 36 -7.46 10.81 -2.45
CA PHE A 36 -7.72 11.77 -1.38
C PHE A 36 -7.98 13.13 -2.00
N ALA A 37 -9.25 13.44 -2.20
CA ALA A 37 -9.64 14.77 -2.63
C ALA A 37 -9.14 15.80 -1.62
N PRO A 38 -8.36 16.82 -2.03
CA PRO A 38 -7.78 17.80 -1.10
C PRO A 38 -8.80 18.55 -0.25
N GLU A 39 -10.05 18.62 -0.73
CA GLU A 39 -11.12 19.42 -0.15
C GLU A 39 -11.88 18.74 0.99
N THR A 40 -11.76 17.43 1.16
CA THR A 40 -12.54 16.66 2.13
C THR A 40 -11.70 15.87 3.13
N ALA A 41 -10.38 15.90 2.99
CA ALA A 41 -9.51 15.14 3.88
C ALA A 41 -9.50 15.74 5.29
N PRO A 42 -9.70 14.93 6.33
CA PRO A 42 -9.52 15.38 7.71
C PRO A 42 -8.10 15.93 7.90
N ALA A 43 -7.93 16.80 8.90
CA ALA A 43 -6.60 17.29 9.25
C ALA A 43 -5.63 16.10 9.38
N PRO A 44 -4.38 16.21 8.87
CA PRO A 44 -3.44 15.11 8.92
C PRO A 44 -3.30 14.63 10.36
N LEU A 45 -3.31 13.31 10.56
CA LEU A 45 -3.15 12.68 11.89
C LEU A 45 -1.82 13.07 12.55
N CYS A 46 -0.90 13.60 11.74
CA CYS A 46 0.38 14.17 12.17
C CYS A 46 0.64 15.47 11.39
N GLY A 47 1.07 16.49 12.01
CA GLY A 47 1.39 17.77 11.37
C GLY A 47 2.61 17.77 10.43
N GLU A 48 3.19 16.62 10.10
CA GLU A 48 4.40 16.52 9.29
C GLU A 48 4.11 16.71 7.81
N LEU A 49 4.95 17.47 7.14
CA LEU A 49 4.89 17.81 5.73
C LEU A 49 6.17 17.36 5.03
N THR A 50 6.03 16.55 3.99
CA THR A 50 7.14 16.18 3.11
C THR A 50 6.98 16.84 1.74
N HIS A 51 8.04 17.51 1.30
CA HIS A 51 8.08 18.12 -0.02
C HIS A 51 8.70 17.14 -1.03
N ILE A 52 7.98 16.89 -2.13
CA ILE A 52 8.45 16.08 -3.25
C ILE A 52 8.40 16.93 -4.50
N ARG A 53 9.48 16.97 -5.27
CA ARG A 53 9.53 17.59 -6.59
C ARG A 53 9.73 16.53 -7.66
N VAL A 54 8.81 16.46 -8.60
CA VAL A 54 8.92 15.57 -9.76
C VAL A 54 9.34 16.41 -10.97
N HIS A 55 10.44 16.02 -11.58
CA HIS A 55 11.01 16.68 -12.75
C HIS A 55 10.92 15.73 -13.96
N HIS A 56 10.22 16.12 -14.98
CA HIS A 56 10.10 15.37 -16.24
C HIS A 56 10.82 16.13 -17.36
N ARG A 57 12.16 16.23 -17.23
CA ARG A 57 13.01 17.08 -18.07
C ARG A 57 14.26 16.34 -18.54
N GLU A 58 14.43 16.24 -19.87
CA GLU A 58 15.54 15.53 -20.50
C GLU A 58 16.90 16.17 -20.21
N ASP A 59 17.01 17.48 -20.31
CA ASP A 59 18.22 18.24 -20.05
C ASP A 59 18.75 18.01 -18.62
N LEU A 60 17.83 18.13 -17.64
CA LEU A 60 18.14 17.90 -16.24
C LEU A 60 18.54 16.44 -15.99
N PHE A 61 17.80 15.49 -16.56
CA PHE A 61 18.09 14.07 -16.39
C PHE A 61 19.48 13.72 -16.95
N ARG A 62 19.79 14.13 -18.19
CA ARG A 62 21.08 13.88 -18.84
C ARG A 62 22.26 14.53 -18.10
N ASP A 63 22.11 15.82 -17.70
CA ASP A 63 23.13 16.51 -16.90
C ASP A 63 23.45 15.76 -15.61
N ARG A 64 22.41 15.35 -14.87
CA ARG A 64 22.58 14.62 -13.60
C ARG A 64 23.19 13.24 -13.81
N MET A 65 22.74 12.49 -14.81
CA MET A 65 23.33 11.19 -15.16
C MET A 65 24.81 11.30 -15.50
N ALA A 66 25.22 12.29 -16.32
CA ALA A 66 26.61 12.50 -16.69
C ALA A 66 27.48 12.82 -15.45
N ARG A 67 27.04 13.73 -14.60
CA ARG A 67 27.74 14.07 -13.34
C ARG A 67 27.88 12.88 -12.38
N LEU A 68 26.86 12.05 -12.28
CA LEU A 68 26.85 10.90 -11.38
C LEU A 68 27.63 9.70 -11.94
N ALA A 69 27.91 9.65 -13.23
CA ALA A 69 28.71 8.58 -13.85
C ALA A 69 30.10 8.49 -13.28
N GLY A 70 30.78 9.65 -13.07
CA GLY A 70 32.12 9.75 -12.49
C GLY A 70 32.15 9.87 -10.96
N ALA A 71 31.01 9.98 -10.29
CA ALA A 71 30.96 10.17 -8.85
C ALA A 71 31.26 8.87 -8.07
N ARG A 72 32.01 9.00 -6.97
CA ARG A 72 32.18 7.91 -6.02
C ARG A 72 30.83 7.46 -5.52
N SER A 73 30.53 6.18 -5.63
CA SER A 73 29.24 5.63 -5.30
C SER A 73 29.34 4.27 -4.63
N VAL A 74 28.37 3.93 -3.79
CA VAL A 74 28.23 2.62 -3.18
C VAL A 74 26.95 1.95 -3.68
N ARG A 75 26.97 0.62 -3.75
CA ARG A 75 25.79 -0.15 -4.09
C ARG A 75 24.86 -0.23 -2.90
N VAL A 76 23.57 0.04 -3.11
CA VAL A 76 22.50 -0.11 -2.11
C VAL A 76 21.33 -0.84 -2.73
N VAL A 77 20.63 -1.62 -1.93
CA VAL A 77 19.39 -2.33 -2.34
C VAL A 77 18.30 -1.96 -1.33
N PRO A 78 17.68 -0.77 -1.48
CA PRO A 78 16.66 -0.32 -0.54
C PRO A 78 15.33 -1.06 -0.69
N PHE A 79 15.03 -1.49 -1.92
CA PHE A 79 13.84 -2.26 -2.26
C PHE A 79 14.23 -3.60 -2.88
N ARG A 80 13.47 -4.65 -2.60
CA ARG A 80 13.77 -6.03 -3.02
C ARG A 80 14.02 -6.13 -4.52
N GLY A 81 15.17 -6.68 -4.87
CA GLY A 81 15.55 -6.89 -6.27
C GLY A 81 15.91 -5.60 -7.03
N GLU A 82 15.97 -4.42 -6.39
CA GLU A 82 16.24 -3.16 -7.06
C GLU A 82 17.53 -2.52 -6.57
N PRO A 83 18.66 -2.79 -7.24
CA PRO A 83 19.94 -2.20 -6.90
C PRO A 83 20.09 -0.79 -7.45
N TYR A 84 20.54 0.11 -6.58
CA TYR A 84 20.90 1.49 -6.90
C TYR A 84 22.35 1.76 -6.57
N ARG A 85 22.92 2.76 -7.24
CA ARG A 85 24.18 3.38 -6.87
C ARG A 85 23.88 4.66 -6.11
N PHE A 86 24.25 4.64 -4.83
CA PHE A 86 24.14 5.81 -3.95
C PHE A 86 25.43 6.64 -4.04
N SER A 87 25.29 7.95 -4.17
CA SER A 87 26.39 8.91 -4.13
C SER A 87 25.96 10.17 -3.39
N ARG A 88 26.94 10.89 -2.85
CA ARG A 88 26.72 12.19 -2.22
C ARG A 88 27.57 13.23 -2.95
N THR A 89 26.92 14.28 -3.45
CA THR A 89 27.57 15.38 -4.14
C THR A 89 27.26 16.67 -3.38
N GLY A 90 28.25 17.18 -2.64
CA GLY A 90 28.02 18.26 -1.68
C GLY A 90 27.02 17.84 -0.60
N ARG A 91 25.91 18.58 -0.49
CA ARG A 91 24.85 18.33 0.49
C ARG A 91 23.64 17.57 -0.10
N VAL A 92 23.75 17.02 -1.31
CA VAL A 92 22.69 16.28 -1.99
C VAL A 92 23.04 14.80 -2.07
N SER A 93 22.13 13.97 -1.60
CA SER A 93 22.20 12.52 -1.74
C SER A 93 21.47 12.10 -3.01
N TRP A 94 22.07 11.17 -3.78
CA TRP A 94 21.57 10.71 -5.07
C TRP A 94 21.48 9.20 -5.12
N TRP A 95 20.44 8.70 -5.78
CA TRP A 95 20.27 7.29 -6.11
C TRP A 95 19.97 7.16 -7.59
N ARG A 96 20.81 6.43 -8.31
CA ARG A 96 20.60 6.08 -9.71
C ARG A 96 20.50 4.56 -9.85
N PRO A 97 19.67 4.03 -10.76
CA PRO A 97 19.65 2.60 -11.06
C PRO A 97 21.05 2.08 -11.38
N GLU A 98 21.39 0.91 -10.86
CA GLU A 98 22.71 0.31 -11.11
C GLU A 98 22.83 -0.09 -12.58
N THR A 99 23.97 0.26 -13.19
CA THR A 99 24.31 -0.14 -14.57
C THR A 99 24.41 -1.68 -14.62
N GLY A 100 23.85 -2.30 -15.67
CA GLY A 100 23.81 -3.76 -15.81
C GLY A 100 22.66 -4.45 -15.04
N SER A 101 21.95 -3.75 -14.16
CA SER A 101 20.74 -4.30 -13.52
C SER A 101 19.54 -4.29 -14.48
N HIS A 102 18.49 -5.07 -14.14
CA HIS A 102 17.21 -5.08 -14.86
C HIS A 102 16.37 -3.82 -14.69
N LEU A 103 16.77 -2.92 -13.77
CA LEU A 103 16.04 -1.67 -13.53
C LEU A 103 16.06 -0.77 -14.75
N PRO A 104 14.93 -0.12 -15.12
CA PRO A 104 14.92 0.94 -16.10
C PRO A 104 15.87 2.07 -15.70
N LYS A 105 16.61 2.60 -16.67
CA LYS A 105 17.57 3.69 -16.47
C LYS A 105 16.94 5.07 -16.75
N ASP A 106 15.68 5.21 -16.49
CA ASP A 106 14.82 6.32 -16.87
C ASP A 106 14.48 7.26 -15.70
N HIS A 107 15.06 7.04 -14.52
CA HIS A 107 14.78 7.83 -13.33
C HIS A 107 15.99 8.00 -12.41
N LEU A 108 15.95 9.05 -11.60
CA LEU A 108 16.86 9.33 -10.50
C LEU A 108 16.06 9.77 -9.29
N TYR A 109 16.59 9.50 -8.11
CA TYR A 109 16.11 10.09 -6.88
C TYR A 109 17.16 10.97 -6.24
N ALA A 110 16.72 12.03 -5.57
CA ALA A 110 17.61 12.83 -4.74
C ALA A 110 16.91 13.30 -3.46
N LYS A 111 17.75 13.56 -2.44
CA LYS A 111 17.37 14.26 -1.21
C LYS A 111 18.33 15.42 -1.05
N ASP A 112 17.81 16.64 -1.05
CA ASP A 112 18.63 17.84 -0.92
C ASP A 112 18.94 18.20 0.55
N ALA A 113 19.73 19.26 0.76
CA ALA A 113 20.15 19.70 2.07
C ALA A 113 18.99 20.15 2.98
N THR A 114 17.85 20.49 2.42
CA THR A 114 16.63 20.91 3.15
C THR A 114 15.71 19.73 3.48
N GLY A 115 16.09 18.51 3.06
CA GLY A 115 15.27 17.31 3.21
C GLY A 115 14.21 17.15 2.12
N ARG A 116 14.15 18.05 1.12
CA ARG A 116 13.22 17.91 -0.01
C ARG A 116 13.64 16.74 -0.88
N LEU A 117 12.66 15.95 -1.30
CA LEU A 117 12.86 14.80 -2.16
C LEU A 117 12.61 15.18 -3.62
N HIS A 118 13.43 14.65 -4.50
CA HIS A 118 13.33 14.87 -5.93
C HIS A 118 13.25 13.54 -6.67
N VAL A 119 12.34 13.48 -7.64
CA VAL A 119 12.24 12.41 -8.63
C VAL A 119 12.53 13.04 -9.97
N VAL A 120 13.62 12.65 -10.61
CA VAL A 120 14.02 13.18 -11.93
C VAL A 120 13.78 12.09 -12.95
N LEU A 121 12.93 12.35 -13.92
CA LEU A 121 12.48 11.40 -14.93
C LEU A 121 13.00 11.77 -16.32
N HIS A 122 13.36 10.75 -17.09
CA HIS A 122 13.57 10.91 -18.53
C HIS A 122 12.21 11.12 -19.22
N PRO A 123 12.09 12.00 -20.23
CA PRO A 123 10.83 12.26 -20.93
C PRO A 123 10.15 11.05 -21.56
N GLY A 124 10.93 10.04 -21.95
CA GLY A 124 10.42 8.76 -22.48
C GLY A 124 9.94 7.78 -21.41
N THR A 125 9.95 8.17 -20.13
CA THR A 125 9.51 7.30 -19.04
C THR A 125 8.00 7.08 -19.10
N GLY A 126 7.59 5.86 -19.45
CA GLY A 126 6.20 5.44 -19.29
C GLY A 126 5.92 5.13 -17.82
N ARG A 127 4.74 5.55 -17.31
CA ARG A 127 4.32 5.29 -15.92
C ARG A 127 5.28 5.86 -14.87
N GLY A 128 5.74 7.10 -15.08
CA GLY A 128 6.65 7.82 -14.16
C GLY A 128 6.08 8.03 -12.76
N GLU A 129 4.76 8.02 -12.60
CA GLU A 129 4.01 8.11 -11.34
C GLU A 129 4.45 7.06 -10.31
N ARG A 130 4.80 5.86 -10.75
CA ARG A 130 5.27 4.77 -9.88
C ARG A 130 6.49 5.18 -9.05
N TYR A 131 7.34 6.05 -9.57
CA TYR A 131 8.54 6.50 -8.89
C TYR A 131 8.20 7.51 -7.78
N ALA A 132 7.28 8.44 -8.03
CA ALA A 132 6.80 9.35 -7.00
C ALA A 132 6.03 8.59 -5.90
N LEU A 133 5.15 7.65 -6.29
CA LEU A 133 4.42 6.81 -5.35
C LEU A 133 5.35 5.95 -4.47
N ARG A 134 6.47 5.48 -5.01
CA ARG A 134 7.49 4.76 -4.24
C ARG A 134 8.09 5.62 -3.13
N VAL A 135 8.42 6.87 -3.44
CA VAL A 135 8.91 7.85 -2.44
C VAL A 135 7.87 8.08 -1.35
N ILE A 136 6.62 8.33 -1.73
CA ILE A 136 5.50 8.56 -0.80
C ILE A 136 5.33 7.36 0.14
N ARG A 137 5.29 6.15 -0.40
CA ARG A 137 5.10 4.92 0.41
C ARG A 137 6.23 4.73 1.42
N GLU A 138 7.48 4.94 1.02
CA GLU A 138 8.60 4.79 1.93
C GLU A 138 8.54 5.80 3.07
N VAL A 139 8.25 7.06 2.78
CA VAL A 139 8.09 8.10 3.80
C VAL A 139 6.95 7.76 4.77
N VAL A 140 5.80 7.31 4.24
CA VAL A 140 4.65 6.90 5.07
C VAL A 140 5.02 5.76 6.03
N LEU A 141 5.75 4.75 5.54
CA LEU A 141 6.18 3.64 6.38
C LEU A 141 7.11 4.11 7.51
N ARG A 142 8.07 5.01 7.20
CA ARG A 142 8.99 5.55 8.22
C ARG A 142 8.24 6.45 9.22
N CYS A 143 7.28 7.25 8.76
CA CYS A 143 6.44 8.06 9.64
C CYS A 143 5.56 7.19 10.56
N ALA A 144 5.03 6.08 10.06
CA ALA A 144 4.29 5.11 10.86
C ALA A 144 5.17 4.50 11.95
N GLU A 145 6.39 4.05 11.60
CA GLU A 145 7.38 3.54 12.57
C GLU A 145 7.72 4.58 13.64
N HIS A 146 7.94 5.84 13.25
CA HIS A 146 8.23 6.93 14.20
C HIS A 146 7.13 7.11 15.24
N ARG A 147 5.87 6.90 14.86
CA ARG A 147 4.70 7.00 15.77
C ARG A 147 4.44 5.73 16.58
N GLY A 148 5.18 4.68 16.37
CA GLY A 148 4.91 3.39 16.99
C GLY A 148 3.72 2.65 16.38
N TRP A 149 3.32 3.02 15.14
CA TRP A 149 2.36 2.26 14.36
C TRP A 149 3.03 1.05 13.73
N ALA A 150 2.27 -0.01 13.50
CA ALA A 150 2.78 -1.17 12.78
C ALA A 150 2.15 -1.28 11.39
N VAL A 151 2.93 -1.79 10.45
CA VAL A 151 2.54 -2.08 9.08
C VAL A 151 2.24 -3.56 8.97
N PHE A 152 1.12 -3.90 8.35
CA PHE A 152 0.72 -5.29 8.10
C PHE A 152 0.54 -5.55 6.61
N HIS A 153 1.00 -6.71 6.14
CA HIS A 153 0.62 -7.24 4.83
C HIS A 153 -0.82 -7.75 4.91
N ALA A 154 -1.75 -6.84 4.77
CA ALA A 154 -3.17 -7.05 5.00
C ALA A 154 -4.00 -6.25 4.00
N ALA A 155 -5.28 -6.62 3.87
CA ALA A 155 -6.30 -5.76 3.32
C ALA A 155 -7.17 -5.19 4.45
N ALA A 156 -7.87 -4.11 4.19
CA ALA A 156 -8.81 -3.54 5.14
C ALA A 156 -9.99 -2.88 4.43
N ALA A 157 -11.16 -3.02 5.04
CA ALA A 157 -12.39 -2.38 4.61
C ALA A 157 -13.14 -1.80 5.81
N ALA A 158 -14.07 -0.87 5.56
CA ALA A 158 -15.03 -0.39 6.54
C ALA A 158 -16.45 -0.81 6.13
N VAL A 159 -17.15 -1.49 7.02
CA VAL A 159 -18.58 -1.79 6.92
C VAL A 159 -19.29 -0.94 7.95
N ASP A 160 -20.12 0.00 7.51
CA ASP A 160 -20.82 0.95 8.39
C ASP A 160 -19.84 1.63 9.38
N ASP A 161 -18.74 2.19 8.86
CA ASP A 161 -17.64 2.79 9.60
C ASP A 161 -16.89 1.88 10.59
N ARG A 162 -17.17 0.58 10.59
CA ARG A 162 -16.49 -0.43 11.42
C ARG A 162 -15.37 -1.08 10.60
N GLY A 163 -14.14 -0.88 11.01
CA GLY A 163 -12.95 -1.38 10.31
C GLY A 163 -12.76 -2.89 10.48
N VAL A 164 -12.56 -3.57 9.36
CA VAL A 164 -12.22 -5.00 9.28
C VAL A 164 -10.79 -5.10 8.74
N LEU A 165 -9.88 -5.66 9.53
CA LEU A 165 -8.54 -6.03 9.07
C LEU A 165 -8.57 -7.46 8.53
N ILE A 166 -8.13 -7.64 7.29
CA ILE A 166 -8.09 -8.96 6.63
C ILE A 166 -6.61 -9.33 6.49
N ALA A 167 -6.11 -10.17 7.41
CA ALA A 167 -4.70 -10.49 7.54
C ALA A 167 -4.41 -11.95 7.14
N GLY A 168 -3.30 -12.20 6.48
CA GLY A 168 -2.91 -13.54 6.06
C GLY A 168 -1.75 -13.53 5.07
N SER A 169 -1.10 -14.66 4.88
CA SER A 169 0.00 -14.84 3.93
C SER A 169 -0.41 -14.53 2.50
N SER A 170 0.56 -14.46 1.60
CA SER A 170 0.25 -14.36 0.16
C SER A 170 -0.58 -15.57 -0.28
N GLY A 171 -1.65 -15.34 -1.04
CA GLY A 171 -2.54 -16.42 -1.49
C GLY A 171 -3.65 -16.82 -0.50
N ALA A 172 -3.62 -16.39 0.77
CA ALA A 172 -4.62 -16.76 1.78
C ALA A 172 -6.08 -16.36 1.46
N GLY A 173 -6.31 -15.46 0.49
CA GLY A 173 -7.65 -15.00 0.11
C GLY A 173 -8.02 -13.59 0.58
N LYS A 174 -7.04 -12.79 1.03
CA LYS A 174 -7.29 -11.41 1.50
C LYS A 174 -8.12 -10.58 0.52
N THR A 175 -7.71 -10.54 -0.75
CA THR A 175 -8.41 -9.75 -1.78
C THR A 175 -9.80 -10.35 -2.09
N THR A 176 -9.96 -11.66 -1.99
CA THR A 176 -11.26 -12.33 -2.17
C THR A 176 -12.24 -11.90 -1.07
N VAL A 177 -11.81 -11.90 0.20
CA VAL A 177 -12.63 -11.41 1.33
C VAL A 177 -12.92 -9.91 1.19
N LEU A 178 -11.93 -9.11 0.82
CA LEU A 178 -12.11 -7.68 0.54
C LEU A 178 -13.18 -7.47 -0.55
N THR A 179 -13.09 -8.22 -1.65
CA THR A 179 -14.05 -8.15 -2.76
C THR A 179 -15.44 -8.61 -2.31
N ALA A 180 -15.54 -9.64 -1.48
CA ALA A 180 -16.81 -10.11 -0.91
C ALA A 180 -17.50 -9.00 -0.11
N LEU A 181 -16.78 -8.33 0.77
CA LEU A 181 -17.32 -7.22 1.57
C LEU A 181 -17.71 -6.03 0.68
N ALA A 182 -16.91 -5.66 -0.30
CA ALA A 182 -17.24 -4.58 -1.22
C ALA A 182 -18.50 -4.91 -2.07
N ALA A 183 -18.59 -6.11 -2.62
CA ALA A 183 -19.68 -6.51 -3.52
C ALA A 183 -21.01 -6.68 -2.78
N HIS A 184 -21.02 -7.30 -1.58
CA HIS A 184 -22.24 -7.70 -0.90
C HIS A 184 -22.62 -6.83 0.31
N ARG A 185 -21.69 -5.97 0.78
CA ARG A 185 -21.93 -5.04 1.91
C ARG A 185 -21.59 -3.59 1.56
N ARG A 186 -21.19 -3.31 0.34
CA ARG A 186 -20.72 -1.98 -0.10
C ARG A 186 -19.65 -1.41 0.83
N ALA A 187 -18.80 -2.28 1.37
CA ALA A 187 -17.75 -1.90 2.31
C ALA A 187 -16.78 -0.93 1.65
N ASP A 188 -16.49 0.16 2.31
CA ASP A 188 -15.53 1.15 1.84
C ASP A 188 -14.10 0.58 1.90
N LEU A 189 -13.30 0.82 0.87
CA LEU A 189 -11.93 0.34 0.79
C LEU A 189 -11.02 1.20 1.67
N ILE A 190 -10.31 0.59 2.61
CA ILE A 190 -9.23 1.24 3.38
C ILE A 190 -7.88 0.93 2.76
N GLY A 191 -7.57 -0.35 2.50
CA GLY A 191 -6.30 -0.77 1.92
C GLY A 191 -6.36 -2.19 1.38
N SER A 192 -5.43 -2.55 0.49
CA SER A 192 -5.48 -3.84 -0.20
C SER A 192 -4.24 -4.72 -0.04
N ASP A 193 -3.10 -4.18 0.39
CA ASP A 193 -1.82 -4.91 0.51
C ASP A 193 -0.98 -4.44 1.70
N ARG A 194 -1.06 -3.17 2.05
CA ARG A 194 -0.43 -2.60 3.23
C ARG A 194 -1.46 -1.79 4.02
N VAL A 195 -1.57 -2.11 5.29
CA VAL A 195 -2.47 -1.42 6.24
C VAL A 195 -1.65 -1.06 7.46
N LEU A 196 -1.81 0.17 7.93
CA LEU A 196 -1.22 0.63 9.17
C LEU A 196 -2.21 0.45 10.31
N VAL A 197 -1.70 0.06 11.47
CA VAL A 197 -2.47 0.00 12.71
C VAL A 197 -1.85 0.99 13.68
N THR A 198 -2.67 1.88 14.25
CA THR A 198 -2.19 2.92 15.17
C THR A 198 -1.66 2.32 16.48
N GLU A 199 -0.83 3.08 17.19
CA GLU A 199 -0.13 2.65 18.42
C GLU A 199 -1.05 2.12 19.53
N THR A 200 -2.30 2.54 19.52
CA THR A 200 -3.31 2.07 20.50
C THR A 200 -4.14 0.89 19.99
N ALA A 201 -3.81 0.31 18.84
CA ALA A 201 -4.62 -0.68 18.12
C ALA A 201 -6.07 -0.21 17.85
N ALA A 202 -6.31 1.09 17.90
CA ALA A 202 -7.66 1.64 17.82
C ALA A 202 -8.17 1.80 16.39
N ARG A 203 -7.28 2.04 15.43
CA ARG A 203 -7.66 2.42 14.07
C ARG A 203 -6.81 1.70 13.03
N LEU A 204 -7.44 1.42 11.91
CA LEU A 204 -6.81 1.05 10.64
C LEU A 204 -6.58 2.31 9.82
N VAL A 205 -5.44 2.39 9.16
CA VAL A 205 -5.12 3.47 8.22
C VAL A 205 -4.62 2.85 6.92
N GLY A 206 -5.24 3.22 5.81
CA GLY A 206 -4.93 2.67 4.50
C GLY A 206 -3.65 3.24 3.91
N VAL A 207 -2.85 2.37 3.30
CA VAL A 207 -1.81 2.76 2.36
C VAL A 207 -2.39 2.55 0.96
N PRO A 208 -2.80 3.61 0.25
CA PRO A 208 -3.47 3.47 -1.04
C PRO A 208 -2.49 3.01 -2.12
N ILE A 209 -2.67 1.77 -2.51
CA ILE A 209 -1.92 1.11 -3.57
C ILE A 209 -2.86 0.35 -4.49
N THR A 210 -2.36 -0.06 -5.65
CA THR A 210 -3.10 -0.85 -6.62
C THR A 210 -3.76 -2.08 -5.98
N VAL A 211 -5.06 -2.24 -6.20
CA VAL A 211 -5.79 -3.45 -5.85
C VAL A 211 -5.55 -4.51 -6.93
N ARG A 212 -5.12 -5.70 -6.53
CA ARG A 212 -4.83 -6.82 -7.45
C ARG A 212 -5.80 -7.97 -7.19
N ILE A 213 -6.68 -8.26 -8.15
CA ILE A 213 -7.78 -9.23 -8.03
C ILE A 213 -7.54 -10.39 -8.97
N ALA A 214 -7.65 -11.62 -8.49
CA ALA A 214 -7.64 -12.81 -9.33
C ALA A 214 -8.92 -12.89 -10.16
N ALA A 215 -8.84 -13.39 -11.40
CA ALA A 215 -10.00 -13.52 -12.27
C ALA A 215 -11.08 -14.43 -11.67
N GLY A 216 -10.69 -15.53 -11.00
CA GLY A 216 -11.61 -16.41 -10.30
C GLY A 216 -12.40 -15.71 -9.16
N THR A 217 -11.83 -14.69 -8.53
CA THR A 217 -12.59 -13.87 -7.54
C THR A 217 -13.67 -13.01 -8.20
N LEU A 218 -13.46 -12.58 -9.45
CA LEU A 218 -14.43 -11.78 -10.20
C LEU A 218 -15.49 -12.63 -10.91
N SER A 219 -15.27 -13.93 -11.00
CA SER A 219 -16.21 -14.86 -11.60
C SER A 219 -17.55 -14.83 -10.85
N GLY A 220 -18.63 -14.67 -11.59
CA GLY A 220 -19.99 -14.58 -11.00
C GLY A 220 -20.35 -13.22 -10.39
N LEU A 221 -19.45 -12.23 -10.42
CA LEU A 221 -19.77 -10.86 -10.05
C LEU A 221 -20.17 -10.04 -11.29
N THR A 222 -21.09 -9.10 -11.06
CA THR A 222 -21.46 -8.09 -12.06
C THR A 222 -21.00 -6.71 -11.58
N PRO A 223 -19.69 -6.43 -11.64
CA PRO A 223 -19.18 -5.13 -11.21
C PRO A 223 -19.68 -4.03 -12.15
N ARG A 224 -19.86 -2.83 -11.63
CA ARG A 224 -20.04 -1.64 -12.46
C ARG A 224 -18.78 -1.42 -13.32
N SER A 225 -18.83 -0.52 -14.28
CA SER A 225 -17.65 -0.16 -15.09
C SER A 225 -16.44 0.21 -14.22
N GLY A 226 -15.24 -0.01 -14.72
CA GLY A 226 -13.99 0.47 -14.09
C GLY A 226 -12.97 -0.60 -13.72
N LEU A 227 -13.37 -1.87 -13.66
CA LEU A 227 -12.38 -2.94 -13.52
C LEU A 227 -11.75 -3.27 -14.90
N PRO A 228 -10.44 -3.57 -14.94
CA PRO A 228 -9.81 -3.98 -16.19
C PRO A 228 -10.40 -5.31 -16.68
N PRO A 229 -10.35 -5.58 -17.98
CA PRO A 229 -10.75 -6.86 -18.54
C PRO A 229 -10.02 -8.00 -17.82
N HIS A 230 -10.76 -8.96 -17.31
CA HIS A 230 -10.22 -10.13 -16.60
C HIS A 230 -10.43 -11.45 -17.34
N SER A 231 -11.21 -11.45 -18.43
CA SER A 231 -11.49 -12.63 -19.25
C SER A 231 -10.25 -13.27 -19.89
N VAL A 232 -9.16 -12.50 -20.05
CA VAL A 232 -7.88 -12.98 -20.60
C VAL A 232 -6.89 -13.45 -19.51
N LEU A 233 -7.28 -13.40 -18.24
CA LEU A 233 -6.45 -13.83 -17.13
C LEU A 233 -6.82 -15.25 -16.70
N PRO A 234 -5.84 -16.07 -16.25
CA PRO A 234 -6.15 -17.39 -15.71
C PRO A 234 -7.01 -17.25 -14.45
N ALA A 235 -8.06 -18.08 -14.38
CA ALA A 235 -8.94 -18.14 -13.21
C ALA A 235 -8.45 -19.14 -12.15
N ASP A 236 -7.37 -19.85 -12.43
CA ASP A 236 -6.84 -20.89 -11.57
C ASP A 236 -6.49 -20.36 -10.16
N PHE A 237 -6.73 -21.20 -9.19
CA PHE A 237 -6.38 -20.91 -7.79
C PHE A 237 -4.86 -20.73 -7.66
N GLY A 238 -4.44 -19.75 -6.85
CA GLY A 238 -3.02 -19.48 -6.63
C GLY A 238 -2.30 -18.74 -7.76
N THR A 239 -3.00 -18.35 -8.86
CA THR A 239 -2.38 -17.60 -9.95
C THR A 239 -1.73 -16.31 -9.49
N VAL A 240 -0.53 -16.02 -10.01
CA VAL A 240 0.17 -14.75 -9.78
C VAL A 240 -0.29 -13.64 -10.73
N ARG A 241 -0.94 -14.01 -11.86
CA ARG A 241 -1.48 -13.06 -12.84
C ARG A 241 -2.85 -12.58 -12.36
N LYS A 242 -2.93 -11.31 -12.02
CA LYS A 242 -4.12 -10.67 -11.45
C LYS A 242 -4.47 -9.41 -12.21
N ALA A 243 -5.76 -9.10 -12.31
CA ALA A 243 -6.22 -7.79 -12.73
C ALA A 243 -5.76 -6.74 -11.72
N ALA A 244 -5.26 -5.61 -12.22
CA ALA A 244 -4.80 -4.51 -11.39
C ALA A 244 -5.68 -3.27 -11.65
N CYS A 245 -6.24 -2.69 -10.62
CA CYS A 245 -7.03 -1.48 -10.71
C CYS A 245 -6.63 -0.50 -9.61
N THR A 246 -7.01 0.76 -9.81
CA THR A 246 -6.83 1.78 -8.77
C THR A 246 -7.81 1.53 -7.63
N PRO A 247 -7.54 2.02 -6.40
CA PRO A 247 -8.49 1.98 -5.31
C PRO A 247 -9.85 2.59 -5.67
N HIS A 248 -9.86 3.70 -6.41
CA HIS A 248 -11.12 4.32 -6.88
C HIS A 248 -11.87 3.45 -7.88
N ALA A 249 -11.18 2.87 -8.86
CA ALA A 249 -11.82 1.98 -9.82
C ALA A 249 -12.42 0.75 -9.10
N PHE A 250 -11.71 0.21 -8.10
CA PHE A 250 -12.24 -0.86 -7.27
C PHE A 250 -13.50 -0.42 -6.51
N ALA A 251 -13.42 0.68 -5.77
CA ALA A 251 -14.54 1.19 -4.99
C ALA A 251 -15.76 1.50 -5.89
N HIS A 252 -15.55 2.18 -7.01
CA HIS A 252 -16.60 2.49 -7.97
C HIS A 252 -17.27 1.24 -8.53
N ALA A 253 -16.50 0.19 -8.85
CA ALA A 253 -17.02 -1.06 -9.39
C ALA A 253 -18.03 -1.74 -8.45
N PHE A 254 -17.91 -1.53 -7.13
CA PHE A 254 -18.78 -2.11 -6.12
C PHE A 254 -19.70 -1.08 -5.41
N ALA A 255 -19.83 0.13 -5.97
CA ALA A 255 -20.66 1.21 -5.40
C ALA A 255 -20.29 1.56 -3.94
N SER A 256 -19.00 1.52 -3.64
CA SER A 256 -18.40 1.90 -2.37
C SER A 256 -17.45 3.10 -2.54
N ARG A 257 -16.76 3.49 -1.48
CA ARG A 257 -15.81 4.62 -1.48
C ARG A 257 -14.42 4.14 -1.06
N VAL A 258 -13.44 5.00 -1.26
CA VAL A 258 -12.13 4.87 -0.60
C VAL A 258 -12.18 5.66 0.70
N GLN A 259 -11.84 5.03 1.81
CA GLN A 259 -11.84 5.61 3.14
C GLN A 259 -10.42 5.55 3.73
N GLU A 260 -9.91 6.66 4.24
CA GLU A 260 -8.54 6.71 4.75
C GLU A 260 -8.35 5.86 6.01
N THR A 261 -9.33 5.87 6.91
CA THR A 261 -9.20 5.26 8.24
C THR A 261 -10.54 4.82 8.81
N ALA A 262 -10.55 3.73 9.58
CA ALA A 262 -11.70 3.32 10.37
C ALA A 262 -11.28 2.73 11.73
N PRO A 263 -12.15 2.75 12.76
CA PRO A 263 -11.90 2.04 14.01
C PRO A 263 -11.76 0.54 13.77
N LEU A 264 -10.70 -0.10 14.27
CA LEU A 264 -10.55 -1.55 14.22
C LEU A 264 -11.63 -2.22 15.07
N ARG A 265 -12.45 -3.08 14.46
CA ARG A 265 -13.54 -3.80 15.12
C ARG A 265 -13.43 -5.30 14.98
N LEU A 266 -12.84 -5.79 13.89
CA LEU A 266 -12.75 -7.20 13.59
C LEU A 266 -11.46 -7.51 12.85
N ILE A 267 -10.85 -8.64 13.17
CA ILE A 267 -9.73 -9.20 12.43
C ILE A 267 -10.20 -10.49 11.78
N VAL A 268 -10.00 -10.60 10.47
CA VAL A 268 -10.35 -11.79 9.68
C VAL A 268 -9.07 -12.43 9.16
N LEU A 269 -8.91 -13.71 9.41
CA LEU A 269 -7.81 -14.57 8.94
C LEU A 269 -8.38 -15.53 7.88
N PRO A 270 -8.30 -15.20 6.59
CA PRO A 270 -8.82 -16.06 5.53
C PRO A 270 -7.91 -17.28 5.32
N GLN A 271 -8.54 -18.41 5.02
CA GLN A 271 -7.92 -19.66 4.61
C GLN A 271 -8.74 -20.26 3.46
N LEU A 272 -8.44 -19.83 2.23
CA LEU A 272 -9.11 -20.35 1.05
C LEU A 272 -8.35 -21.54 0.48
N HIS A 273 -9.10 -22.54 0.01
CA HIS A 273 -8.59 -23.79 -0.52
C HIS A 273 -9.15 -24.05 -1.93
N ASP A 274 -8.43 -24.84 -2.70
CA ASP A 274 -8.84 -25.23 -4.07
C ASP A 274 -9.77 -26.46 -4.03
N ASP A 275 -10.93 -26.27 -3.42
CA ASP A 275 -11.96 -27.30 -3.25
C ASP A 275 -13.36 -26.68 -3.09
N GLU A 276 -14.35 -27.49 -2.74
CA GLU A 276 -15.77 -27.11 -2.53
C GLU A 276 -16.18 -27.05 -1.04
N ARG A 277 -15.20 -27.00 -0.12
CA ARG A 277 -15.54 -27.00 1.31
C ARG A 277 -16.38 -25.79 1.67
N GLU A 278 -17.39 -26.04 2.50
CA GLU A 278 -18.31 -25.03 2.99
C GLU A 278 -17.61 -23.89 3.75
N VAL A 279 -18.22 -22.71 3.74
CA VAL A 279 -17.74 -21.57 4.54
C VAL A 279 -17.91 -21.90 6.03
N SER A 280 -16.81 -21.96 6.73
CA SER A 280 -16.76 -22.19 8.17
C SER A 280 -16.03 -21.07 8.90
N ILE A 281 -16.48 -20.81 10.13
CA ILE A 281 -15.95 -19.77 11.00
C ILE A 281 -15.40 -20.41 12.26
N ALA A 282 -14.18 -20.02 12.62
CA ALA A 282 -13.57 -20.40 13.88
C ALA A 282 -13.00 -19.18 14.60
N PHE A 283 -12.89 -19.26 15.90
CA PHE A 283 -12.28 -18.23 16.74
C PHE A 283 -10.99 -18.80 17.32
N PRO A 284 -9.82 -18.43 16.77
CA PRO A 284 -8.55 -18.94 17.25
C PRO A 284 -8.28 -18.46 18.69
N ARG A 285 -7.54 -19.27 19.44
CA ARG A 285 -7.00 -18.83 20.74
C ARG A 285 -6.09 -17.61 20.53
N SER A 286 -5.98 -16.75 21.54
CA SER A 286 -5.22 -15.51 21.47
C SER A 286 -3.77 -15.70 21.00
N ALA A 287 -3.11 -16.76 21.44
CA ALA A 287 -1.75 -17.07 20.99
C ALA A 287 -1.69 -17.36 19.47
N ALA A 288 -2.58 -18.21 18.95
CA ALA A 288 -2.64 -18.52 17.52
C ALA A 288 -3.03 -17.28 16.67
N ALA A 289 -3.92 -16.44 17.17
CA ALA A 289 -4.28 -15.18 16.53
C ALA A 289 -3.08 -14.22 16.45
N ARG A 290 -2.32 -14.10 17.54
CA ARG A 290 -1.09 -13.31 17.62
C ARG A 290 -0.03 -13.83 16.65
N ASP A 291 0.20 -15.13 16.60
CA ASP A 291 1.17 -15.75 15.70
C ASP A 291 0.80 -15.49 14.22
N ALA A 292 -0.49 -15.58 13.87
CA ALA A 292 -0.97 -15.27 12.54
C ALA A 292 -0.74 -13.79 12.16
N LEU A 293 -0.93 -12.87 13.10
CA LEU A 293 -0.62 -11.43 12.89
C LEU A 293 0.89 -11.21 12.78
N ALA A 294 1.70 -11.87 13.60
CA ALA A 294 3.16 -11.76 13.56
C ALA A 294 3.73 -12.21 12.20
N ALA A 295 3.17 -13.26 11.61
CA ALA A 295 3.58 -13.78 10.31
C ALA A 295 3.37 -12.79 9.15
N VAL A 296 2.53 -11.76 9.32
CA VAL A 296 2.21 -10.76 8.30
C VAL A 296 2.54 -9.32 8.74
N CYS A 297 3.18 -9.17 9.90
CA CYS A 297 3.65 -7.88 10.39
C CYS A 297 4.94 -7.50 9.64
N CYS A 298 4.91 -6.36 8.96
CA CYS A 298 6.04 -5.83 8.21
C CYS A 298 6.94 -4.89 9.03
N THR A 299 6.59 -4.61 10.28
CA THR A 299 7.40 -3.75 11.17
C THR A 299 8.22 -4.61 12.12
N PRO A 300 9.54 -4.45 12.18
CA PRO A 300 10.40 -3.49 11.44
C PRO A 300 10.93 -4.02 10.10
N ASN A 301 10.59 -5.24 9.70
CA ASN A 301 11.17 -5.96 8.58
C ASN A 301 10.12 -6.18 7.49
N ASP A 302 9.96 -5.21 6.61
CA ASP A 302 9.14 -5.38 5.41
C ASP A 302 9.92 -6.22 4.37
N GLU A 303 9.25 -7.19 3.75
CA GLU A 303 9.84 -8.08 2.75
C GLU A 303 10.30 -7.35 1.48
N ASP A 304 9.68 -6.23 1.16
CA ASP A 304 9.98 -5.40 0.01
C ASP A 304 10.92 -4.23 0.35
N TRP A 305 10.74 -3.59 1.51
CA TRP A 305 11.46 -2.41 1.94
C TRP A 305 12.59 -2.79 2.90
N LEU A 306 13.70 -3.25 2.35
CA LEU A 306 14.80 -3.87 3.09
C LEU A 306 15.58 -2.89 3.97
N ARG A 307 15.64 -1.62 3.58
CA ARG A 307 16.41 -0.57 4.29
C ARG A 307 15.71 0.77 4.16
N PRO A 308 15.90 1.68 5.13
CA PRO A 308 15.53 3.09 4.96
C PRO A 308 16.17 3.67 3.70
N TRP A 309 15.42 4.47 2.96
CA TRP A 309 15.84 5.02 1.69
C TRP A 309 15.87 6.55 1.74
N PHE A 310 14.69 7.18 1.66
CA PHE A 310 14.58 8.64 1.62
C PHE A 310 14.36 9.25 3.00
N ALA A 311 13.69 8.54 3.89
CA ALA A 311 13.49 8.93 5.27
C ALA A 311 14.29 8.02 6.21
N ASP A 312 14.91 8.63 7.21
CA ASP A 312 15.69 7.89 8.19
C ASP A 312 14.76 7.18 9.19
N ARG A 313 15.19 6.01 9.63
CA ARG A 313 14.53 5.31 10.73
C ARG A 313 14.97 5.95 12.05
N THR A 314 14.02 6.49 12.79
CA THR A 314 14.29 7.22 14.04
C THR A 314 14.37 6.33 15.26
N ARG A 315 13.88 5.08 15.17
CA ARG A 315 13.90 4.10 16.26
C ARG A 315 14.68 2.86 15.88
N PRO A 316 15.43 2.24 16.81
CA PRO A 316 16.13 0.98 16.54
C PRO A 316 15.16 -0.15 16.14
N PRO A 317 15.56 -1.08 15.25
CA PRO A 317 14.72 -2.20 14.85
C PRO A 317 14.20 -3.05 16.01
N ALA A 318 15.01 -3.26 17.05
CA ALA A 318 14.61 -4.01 18.23
C ALA A 318 13.49 -3.31 19.04
N GLU A 319 13.48 -1.98 19.09
CA GLU A 319 12.41 -1.21 19.72
C GLU A 319 11.11 -1.33 18.91
N LEU A 320 11.20 -1.15 17.57
CA LEU A 320 10.06 -1.31 16.67
C LEU A 320 9.46 -2.72 16.74
N ALA A 321 10.29 -3.75 16.84
CA ALA A 321 9.83 -5.13 17.02
C ALA A 321 9.05 -5.32 18.33
N ARG A 322 9.55 -4.76 19.45
CA ARG A 322 8.84 -4.81 20.74
C ARG A 322 7.51 -4.06 20.70
N GLN A 323 7.49 -2.88 20.06
CA GLN A 323 6.27 -2.10 19.90
C GLN A 323 5.24 -2.84 19.05
N ALA A 324 5.65 -3.42 17.93
CA ALA A 324 4.78 -4.21 17.06
C ALA A 324 4.22 -5.44 17.80
N ALA A 325 5.04 -6.10 18.64
CA ALA A 325 4.59 -7.22 19.47
C ALA A 325 3.49 -6.77 20.46
N GLY A 326 3.72 -5.70 21.22
CA GLY A 326 2.72 -5.16 22.13
C GLY A 326 1.46 -4.67 21.44
N LEU A 327 1.59 -4.13 20.21
CA LEU A 327 0.45 -3.74 19.41
C LEU A 327 -0.40 -4.95 18.99
N MET A 328 0.22 -6.05 18.57
CA MET A 328 -0.50 -7.29 18.23
C MET A 328 -1.23 -7.86 19.44
N ASP A 329 -0.64 -7.83 20.63
CA ASP A 329 -1.31 -8.22 21.87
C ASP A 329 -2.56 -7.34 22.13
N ALA A 330 -2.43 -6.03 21.96
CA ALA A 330 -3.54 -5.09 22.10
C ALA A 330 -4.63 -5.29 21.04
N MET A 331 -4.27 -5.63 19.79
CA MET A 331 -5.22 -5.93 18.72
C MET A 331 -6.06 -7.17 19.06
N VAL A 332 -5.43 -8.24 19.53
CA VAL A 332 -6.10 -9.49 19.91
C VAL A 332 -6.99 -9.29 21.15
N ALA A 333 -6.57 -8.45 22.09
CA ALA A 333 -7.34 -8.14 23.29
C ALA A 333 -8.54 -7.21 23.02
N ARG A 334 -8.46 -6.33 22.02
CA ARG A 334 -9.46 -5.30 21.73
C ARG A 334 -10.70 -5.82 21.01
N GLY A 335 -10.54 -6.77 20.13
CA GLY A 335 -11.64 -7.21 19.26
C GLY A 335 -11.57 -8.68 18.87
N PRO A 336 -12.69 -9.21 18.34
CA PRO A 336 -12.72 -10.59 17.90
C PRO A 336 -11.75 -10.81 16.73
N VAL A 337 -11.07 -11.96 16.79
CA VAL A 337 -10.30 -12.51 15.67
C VAL A 337 -11.03 -13.74 15.17
N MET A 338 -11.36 -13.78 13.90
CA MET A 338 -12.04 -14.93 13.29
C MET A 338 -11.23 -15.48 12.12
N THR A 339 -11.16 -16.79 12.02
CA THR A 339 -10.69 -17.49 10.83
C THR A 339 -11.89 -17.79 9.93
N VAL A 340 -11.78 -17.46 8.65
CA VAL A 340 -12.75 -17.82 7.62
C VAL A 340 -12.12 -18.85 6.72
N THR A 341 -12.58 -20.09 6.79
CA THR A 341 -12.12 -21.19 5.94
C THR A 341 -13.19 -21.52 4.91
N ALA A 342 -12.81 -21.62 3.63
CA ALA A 342 -13.76 -21.94 2.56
C ALA A 342 -13.03 -22.51 1.33
N GLY A 343 -13.76 -23.26 0.51
CA GLY A 343 -13.35 -23.66 -0.81
C GLY A 343 -13.68 -22.61 -1.87
N VAL A 344 -12.77 -22.38 -2.82
CA VAL A 344 -13.00 -21.37 -3.88
C VAL A 344 -14.08 -21.75 -4.88
N HIS A 345 -14.46 -23.04 -4.92
CA HIS A 345 -15.54 -23.57 -5.77
C HIS A 345 -16.88 -23.67 -5.05
N THR A 346 -16.96 -23.21 -3.79
CA THR A 346 -18.23 -23.20 -3.03
C THR A 346 -19.24 -22.25 -3.68
N PRO A 347 -20.47 -22.70 -3.94
CA PRO A 347 -21.51 -21.83 -4.46
C PRO A 347 -21.78 -20.61 -3.54
N HIS A 348 -21.98 -19.45 -4.16
CA HIS A 348 -22.23 -18.19 -3.45
C HIS A 348 -21.14 -17.80 -2.44
N LEU A 349 -19.90 -18.23 -2.66
CA LEU A 349 -18.78 -18.04 -1.75
C LEU A 349 -18.67 -16.62 -1.20
N LEU A 350 -18.66 -15.62 -2.08
CA LEU A 350 -18.44 -14.21 -1.67
C LEU A 350 -19.58 -13.67 -0.80
N GLU A 351 -20.81 -14.00 -1.16
CA GLU A 351 -22.00 -13.63 -0.37
C GLU A 351 -21.95 -14.25 1.03
N ARG A 352 -21.67 -15.55 1.11
CA ARG A 352 -21.58 -16.30 2.37
C ARG A 352 -20.45 -15.78 3.27
N ILE A 353 -19.28 -15.45 2.70
CA ILE A 353 -18.20 -14.82 3.46
C ILE A 353 -18.64 -13.46 3.99
N ALA A 354 -19.22 -12.61 3.15
CA ALA A 354 -19.64 -11.27 3.54
C ALA A 354 -20.71 -11.30 4.64
N GLU A 355 -21.66 -12.22 4.56
CA GLU A 355 -22.67 -12.43 5.61
C GLU A 355 -22.08 -12.90 6.93
N ALA A 356 -21.17 -13.87 6.88
CA ALA A 356 -20.52 -14.40 8.08
C ALA A 356 -19.74 -13.30 8.83
N ILE A 357 -19.06 -12.40 8.09
CA ILE A 357 -18.32 -11.27 8.66
C ILE A 357 -19.31 -10.22 9.21
N ALA A 358 -20.34 -9.85 8.43
CA ALA A 358 -21.31 -8.82 8.84
C ALA A 358 -22.02 -9.16 10.15
N ARG A 359 -22.40 -10.43 10.35
CA ARG A 359 -23.00 -10.92 11.61
C ARG A 359 -22.11 -10.74 12.84
N ARG A 360 -20.83 -10.45 12.68
CA ARG A 360 -19.86 -10.22 13.78
C ARG A 360 -19.54 -8.75 14.00
N LEU A 361 -20.01 -7.91 13.12
CA LEU A 361 -19.88 -6.46 13.24
C LEU A 361 -21.10 -5.80 13.87
N THR A 362 -22.22 -6.50 13.92
CA THR A 362 -23.41 -6.06 14.67
C THR A 362 -23.16 -6.17 16.17
#